data_55cef00d8e7dfc326408223800ca81c7
#
_entry.id   55cef00d8e7dfc326408223800ca81c7
#
_cell.length_a   1.000
_cell.length_b   1.000
_cell.length_c   1.000
_cell.angle_alpha   90.00
_cell.angle_beta   90.00
_cell.angle_gamma   90.00
#
_symmetry.space_group_name_H-M   'P 1'
#
loop_
_entity.id
_entity.type
_entity.pdbx_description
1 polymer ?
#
loop_
_entity_poly.entity_id
_entity_poly.type
_entity_poly.pdbx_seq_one_letter_code
_entity_poly.pdbx_strand_id
1 'polypeptide(L)'
;KENSLEFVAYAMQTGADALEVDVRMGENGILILSHDKTDEDAVRLADVFRMMGKYPGMRINCDLKECGLEVAVRQLALISGLKTEQILYSGSVRPVPVTESCIWRDVEVFWNIEEYLPDIYKEQKEDLLFEQAAYKISRACRKYGIHTVNVNEKIATEEFIRVTGENDIDLSVWTVNDEERFRELLGQGVKNITTRNVKMACEVRSCEKSS
;
A
#
# COMPACT_ATOMS: atom_id res chain seq x y z
N LYS A 1 16.63 1.51 10.62
CA LYS A 1 15.45 0.93 11.29
C LYS A 1 14.21 1.42 10.54
N GLU A 2 13.29 0.54 10.19
CA GLU A 2 11.98 0.89 9.61
C GLU A 2 11.28 1.94 10.49
N ASN A 3 10.45 2.77 9.91
CA ASN A 3 9.73 3.85 10.63
C ASN A 3 10.64 4.89 11.33
N SER A 4 11.90 5.03 10.92
CA SER A 4 12.79 6.09 11.37
C SER A 4 12.94 7.19 10.33
N LEU A 5 13.28 8.43 10.77
CA LEU A 5 13.52 9.55 9.85
C LEU A 5 14.70 9.30 8.92
N GLU A 6 15.72 8.56 9.38
CA GLU A 6 16.88 8.18 8.56
C GLU A 6 16.47 7.24 7.43
N PHE A 7 15.60 6.25 7.71
CA PHE A 7 15.06 5.35 6.70
C PHE A 7 14.19 6.10 5.69
N VAL A 8 13.31 6.97 6.17
CA VAL A 8 12.48 7.84 5.33
C VAL A 8 13.33 8.71 4.41
N ALA A 9 14.35 9.38 4.96
CA ALA A 9 15.28 10.21 4.20
C ALA A 9 16.05 9.39 3.13
N TYR A 10 16.49 8.19 3.50
CA TYR A 10 17.15 7.28 2.57
C TYR A 10 16.22 6.88 1.42
N ALA A 11 15.00 6.42 1.72
CA ALA A 11 14.02 6.02 0.71
C ALA A 11 13.69 7.18 -0.26
N MET A 12 13.55 8.40 0.25
CA MET A 12 13.31 9.59 -0.57
C MET A 12 14.44 9.91 -1.56
N GLN A 13 15.67 9.47 -1.29
CA GLN A 13 16.84 9.72 -2.14
C GLN A 13 17.08 8.60 -3.17
N THR A 14 16.43 7.46 -3.03
CA THR A 14 16.70 6.30 -3.90
C THR A 14 15.98 6.31 -5.24
N GLY A 15 14.99 7.18 -5.43
CA GLY A 15 14.17 7.23 -6.65
C GLY A 15 12.99 6.24 -6.65
N ALA A 16 12.60 5.71 -5.49
CA ALA A 16 11.33 4.98 -5.35
C ALA A 16 10.13 5.90 -5.67
N ASP A 17 9.06 5.34 -6.25
CA ASP A 17 7.85 6.12 -6.56
C ASP A 17 7.03 6.43 -5.30
N ALA A 18 7.08 5.53 -4.34
CA ALA A 18 6.36 5.65 -3.08
C ALA A 18 7.20 5.15 -1.90
N LEU A 19 7.00 5.78 -0.75
CA LEU A 19 7.45 5.34 0.56
C LEU A 19 6.28 4.67 1.27
N GLU A 20 6.52 3.56 1.97
CA GLU A 20 5.53 2.97 2.87
C GLU A 20 5.94 3.20 4.33
N VAL A 21 4.96 3.54 5.17
CA VAL A 21 5.14 3.75 6.61
C VAL A 21 3.95 3.22 7.39
N ASP A 22 4.23 2.60 8.54
CA ASP A 22 3.21 2.12 9.48
C ASP A 22 2.64 3.27 10.29
N VAL A 23 1.33 3.48 10.25
CA VAL A 23 0.68 4.63 10.93
C VAL A 23 -0.22 4.17 12.06
N ARG A 24 -0.02 4.79 13.23
CA ARG A 24 -0.86 4.61 14.43
C ARG A 24 -1.25 5.95 15.04
N MET A 25 -2.28 5.90 15.88
CA MET A 25 -2.61 6.98 16.79
C MET A 25 -1.82 6.81 18.09
N GLY A 26 -0.94 7.76 18.40
CA GLY A 26 -0.25 7.81 19.68
C GLY A 26 -1.18 8.26 20.82
N GLU A 27 -0.73 8.07 22.07
CA GLU A 27 -1.53 8.34 23.27
C GLU A 27 -2.04 9.79 23.37
N ASN A 28 -1.32 10.73 22.80
CA ASN A 28 -1.70 12.16 22.78
C ASN A 28 -2.57 12.56 21.57
N GLY A 29 -3.13 11.61 20.84
CA GLY A 29 -3.91 11.88 19.63
C GLY A 29 -3.05 12.38 18.45
N ILE A 30 -1.74 12.11 18.47
CA ILE A 30 -0.80 12.44 17.41
C ILE A 30 -0.55 11.22 16.54
N LEU A 31 -0.61 11.37 15.21
CA LEU A 31 -0.25 10.30 14.29
C LEU A 31 1.26 10.07 14.31
N ILE A 32 1.65 8.84 14.56
CA ILE A 32 3.03 8.39 14.69
C ILE A 32 3.34 7.23 13.76
N LEU A 33 4.63 7.01 13.48
CA LEU A 33 5.12 5.85 12.75
C LEU A 33 5.46 4.73 13.73
N SER A 34 4.68 3.65 13.75
CA SER A 34 4.96 2.46 14.55
C SER A 34 4.23 1.23 14.01
N HIS A 35 4.96 0.13 13.89
CA HIS A 35 4.32 -1.17 13.58
C HIS A 35 3.57 -1.72 14.80
N ASP A 36 4.18 -1.67 15.97
CA ASP A 36 3.61 -2.16 17.24
C ASP A 36 3.04 -1.02 18.08
N LYS A 37 2.34 -1.37 19.17
CA LYS A 37 1.74 -0.36 20.05
C LYS A 37 2.83 0.40 20.81
N THR A 38 2.72 1.72 20.79
CA THR A 38 3.38 2.76 21.60
C THR A 38 4.90 2.69 21.73
N ASP A 39 5.54 3.65 21.07
CA ASP A 39 6.91 4.05 21.36
C ASP A 39 6.87 5.56 21.68
N GLU A 40 7.29 5.96 22.87
CA GLU A 40 7.30 7.37 23.28
C GLU A 40 8.21 8.22 22.38
N ASP A 41 9.22 7.58 21.77
CA ASP A 41 10.15 8.20 20.82
C ASP A 41 9.75 8.02 19.35
N ALA A 42 8.52 7.57 19.05
CA ALA A 42 8.06 7.33 17.68
C ALA A 42 8.08 8.62 16.83
N VAL A 43 8.49 8.45 15.58
CA VAL A 43 8.48 9.52 14.59
C VAL A 43 7.05 10.01 14.35
N ARG A 44 6.84 11.32 14.32
CA ARG A 44 5.52 11.88 13.99
C ARG A 44 5.30 11.86 12.48
N LEU A 45 4.14 11.42 12.05
CA LEU A 45 3.77 11.43 10.62
C LEU A 45 3.86 12.85 10.03
N ALA A 46 3.58 13.88 10.81
CA ALA A 46 3.73 15.28 10.39
C ALA A 46 5.15 15.63 9.96
N ASP A 47 6.17 15.05 10.59
CA ASP A 47 7.57 15.31 10.24
C ASP A 47 7.92 14.66 8.90
N VAL A 48 7.40 13.45 8.64
CA VAL A 48 7.54 12.77 7.35
C VAL A 48 6.85 13.56 6.24
N PHE A 49 5.61 14.00 6.45
CA PHE A 49 4.89 14.80 5.46
C PHE A 49 5.61 16.12 5.15
N ARG A 50 6.18 16.78 6.15
CA ARG A 50 7.01 17.99 5.94
C ARG A 50 8.25 17.68 5.09
N MET A 51 8.90 16.53 5.31
CA MET A 51 10.04 16.10 4.48
C MET A 51 9.60 15.85 3.04
N MET A 52 8.46 15.24 2.82
CA MET A 52 7.89 14.96 1.49
C MET A 52 7.60 16.23 0.68
N GLY A 53 7.39 17.36 1.32
CA GLY A 53 7.21 18.64 0.62
C GLY A 53 8.38 19.01 -0.32
N LYS A 54 9.56 18.42 -0.12
CA LYS A 54 10.74 18.56 -1.00
C LYS A 54 10.75 17.58 -2.19
N TYR A 55 9.81 16.63 -2.23
CA TYR A 55 9.73 15.55 -3.22
C TYR A 55 8.32 15.47 -3.81
N PRO A 56 7.91 16.46 -4.61
CA PRO A 56 6.51 16.59 -5.08
C PRO A 56 6.05 15.45 -6.00
N GLY A 57 6.99 14.69 -6.57
CA GLY A 57 6.69 13.52 -7.41
C GLY A 57 6.59 12.20 -6.65
N MET A 58 6.91 12.20 -5.34
CA MET A 58 6.88 10.99 -4.53
C MET A 58 5.53 10.82 -3.83
N ARG A 59 5.08 9.60 -3.71
CA ARG A 59 3.88 9.21 -2.97
C ARG A 59 4.24 8.60 -1.62
N ILE A 60 3.26 8.52 -0.72
CA ILE A 60 3.40 7.81 0.55
C ILE A 60 2.21 6.88 0.75
N ASN A 61 2.52 5.61 0.99
CA ASN A 61 1.55 4.64 1.46
C ASN A 61 1.54 4.66 3.00
N CYS A 62 0.45 5.13 3.56
CA CYS A 62 0.19 5.07 4.99
C CYS A 62 -0.48 3.73 5.29
N ASP A 63 0.30 2.77 5.78
CA ASP A 63 -0.22 1.47 6.22
C ASP A 63 -0.87 1.63 7.60
N LEU A 64 -2.20 1.73 7.62
CA LEU A 64 -2.98 2.01 8.80
C LEU A 64 -3.02 0.76 9.70
N LYS A 65 -2.43 0.86 10.89
CA LYS A 65 -2.41 -0.26 11.84
C LYS A 65 -3.66 -0.35 12.72
N GLU A 66 -4.59 0.56 12.56
CA GLU A 66 -5.89 0.60 13.24
C GLU A 66 -6.94 1.31 12.38
N CYS A 67 -8.19 0.88 12.51
CA CYS A 67 -9.30 1.45 11.75
C CYS A 67 -9.62 2.88 12.16
N GLY A 68 -10.08 3.71 11.20
CA GLY A 68 -10.63 5.04 11.46
C GLY A 68 -9.59 6.17 11.43
N LEU A 69 -8.37 5.91 11.00
CA LEU A 69 -7.31 6.93 10.86
C LEU A 69 -7.38 7.71 9.55
N GLU A 70 -8.16 7.25 8.57
CA GLU A 70 -8.17 7.76 7.19
C GLU A 70 -8.41 9.27 7.13
N VAL A 71 -9.39 9.77 7.90
CA VAL A 71 -9.71 11.21 7.94
C VAL A 71 -8.58 12.02 8.56
N ALA A 72 -8.02 11.54 9.67
CA ALA A 72 -6.94 12.24 10.38
C ALA A 72 -5.66 12.32 9.54
N VAL A 73 -5.28 11.22 8.87
CA VAL A 73 -4.12 11.17 7.97
C VAL A 73 -4.31 12.12 6.78
N ARG A 74 -5.49 12.08 6.13
CA ARG A 74 -5.79 12.99 5.02
C ARG A 74 -5.72 14.47 5.44
N GLN A 75 -6.34 14.82 6.56
CA GLN A 75 -6.31 16.19 7.05
C GLN A 75 -4.88 16.64 7.37
N LEU A 76 -4.09 15.80 8.04
CA LEU A 76 -2.70 16.10 8.34
C LEU A 76 -1.86 16.29 7.07
N ALA A 77 -2.07 15.45 6.03
CA ALA A 77 -1.38 15.58 4.75
C ALA A 77 -1.67 16.95 4.09
N LEU A 78 -2.95 17.33 3.99
CA LEU A 78 -3.36 18.60 3.40
C LEU A 78 -2.81 19.81 4.18
N ILE A 79 -2.85 19.79 5.50
CA ILE A 79 -2.29 20.85 6.36
C ILE A 79 -0.75 20.93 6.20
N SER A 80 -0.11 19.79 5.94
CA SER A 80 1.33 19.71 5.67
C SER A 80 1.72 20.10 4.23
N GLY A 81 0.75 20.45 3.39
CA GLY A 81 0.96 20.90 2.02
C GLY A 81 1.04 19.79 0.98
N LEU A 82 0.73 18.53 1.32
CA LEU A 82 0.62 17.44 0.36
C LEU A 82 -0.74 17.50 -0.34
N LYS A 83 -0.78 16.95 -1.56
CA LYS A 83 -2.02 16.70 -2.29
C LYS A 83 -2.55 15.31 -1.99
N THR A 84 -3.84 15.08 -2.20
CA THR A 84 -4.45 13.75 -1.96
C THR A 84 -3.88 12.67 -2.86
N GLU A 85 -3.46 13.03 -4.07
CA GLU A 85 -2.82 12.08 -5.01
C GLU A 85 -1.44 11.61 -4.55
N GLN A 86 -0.82 12.31 -3.59
CA GLN A 86 0.46 11.90 -3.01
C GLN A 86 0.31 10.88 -1.88
N ILE A 87 -0.89 10.68 -1.35
CA ILE A 87 -1.14 9.72 -0.28
C ILE A 87 -1.88 8.50 -0.79
N LEU A 88 -1.56 7.35 -0.20
CA LEU A 88 -2.20 6.04 -0.40
C LEU A 88 -2.55 5.49 0.96
N TYR A 89 -3.54 4.62 1.01
CA TYR A 89 -3.85 3.85 2.22
C TYR A 89 -3.72 2.35 1.97
N SER A 90 -3.13 1.65 2.93
CA SER A 90 -3.19 0.20 3.09
C SER A 90 -3.43 -0.17 4.55
N GLY A 91 -3.37 -1.46 4.89
CA GLY A 91 -3.62 -1.95 6.25
C GLY A 91 -5.10 -1.95 6.63
N SER A 92 -5.39 -1.54 7.85
CA SER A 92 -6.73 -1.58 8.45
C SER A 92 -7.67 -0.47 7.95
N VAL A 93 -7.76 -0.31 6.63
CA VAL A 93 -8.70 0.64 6.00
C VAL A 93 -10.13 0.12 6.12
N ARG A 94 -11.06 0.98 6.52
CA ARG A 94 -12.50 0.66 6.55
C ARG A 94 -13.20 1.16 5.30
N PRO A 95 -13.40 0.31 4.26
CA PRO A 95 -14.03 0.74 3.02
C PRO A 95 -15.46 1.26 3.22
N VAL A 96 -15.78 2.36 2.55
CA VAL A 96 -17.12 2.99 2.58
C VAL A 96 -17.81 2.75 1.22
N PRO A 97 -19.06 2.24 1.19
CA PRO A 97 -19.79 2.05 -0.07
C PRO A 97 -19.84 3.33 -0.91
N VAL A 98 -19.77 3.18 -2.24
CA VAL A 98 -19.86 4.33 -3.17
C VAL A 98 -21.15 5.11 -3.08
N THR A 99 -22.19 4.49 -2.53
CA THR A 99 -23.51 5.12 -2.28
C THR A 99 -23.54 5.99 -1.03
N GLU A 100 -22.51 5.95 -0.21
CA GLU A 100 -22.40 6.70 1.04
C GLU A 100 -21.37 7.83 0.93
N SER A 101 -21.56 8.88 1.74
CA SER A 101 -20.58 9.97 1.81
C SER A 101 -19.27 9.51 2.46
N CYS A 102 -18.14 9.83 1.82
CA CYS A 102 -16.82 9.50 2.32
C CYS A 102 -15.85 10.66 2.05
N ILE A 103 -15.36 11.30 3.11
CA ILE A 103 -14.52 12.50 3.04
C ILE A 103 -13.10 12.21 2.51
N TRP A 104 -12.65 10.95 2.56
CA TRP A 104 -11.33 10.53 2.08
C TRP A 104 -11.38 9.68 0.80
N ARG A 105 -12.52 9.70 0.08
CA ARG A 105 -12.70 8.90 -1.16
C ARG A 105 -11.75 9.30 -2.29
N ASP A 106 -11.19 10.48 -2.24
CA ASP A 106 -10.19 10.99 -3.18
C ASP A 106 -8.76 10.46 -2.93
N VAL A 107 -8.57 9.68 -1.85
CA VAL A 107 -7.31 8.97 -1.57
C VAL A 107 -7.37 7.56 -2.14
N GLU A 108 -6.35 7.16 -2.88
CA GLU A 108 -6.24 5.80 -3.41
C GLU A 108 -6.04 4.79 -2.28
N VAL A 109 -6.70 3.64 -2.39
CA VAL A 109 -6.61 2.54 -1.42
C VAL A 109 -5.99 1.32 -2.08
N PHE A 110 -4.94 0.78 -1.47
CA PHE A 110 -4.42 -0.57 -1.70
C PHE A 110 -5.03 -1.47 -0.61
N TRP A 111 -6.17 -2.08 -0.93
CA TRP A 111 -6.98 -2.76 0.06
C TRP A 111 -6.42 -4.13 0.45
N ASN A 112 -6.10 -4.30 1.72
CA ASN A 112 -5.65 -5.57 2.27
C ASN A 112 -6.77 -6.60 2.21
N ILE A 113 -6.63 -7.58 1.34
CA ILE A 113 -7.70 -8.53 0.98
C ILE A 113 -8.01 -9.54 2.10
N GLU A 114 -7.06 -9.80 3.00
CA GLU A 114 -7.27 -10.61 4.19
C GLU A 114 -8.30 -10.03 5.16
N GLU A 115 -8.50 -8.73 5.14
CA GLU A 115 -9.58 -8.07 5.90
C GLU A 115 -10.97 -8.52 5.41
N TYR A 116 -11.09 -8.86 4.12
CA TYR A 116 -12.34 -9.29 3.49
C TYR A 116 -12.44 -10.81 3.33
N LEU A 117 -11.34 -11.48 3.07
CA LEU A 117 -11.21 -12.91 2.91
C LEU A 117 -10.14 -13.47 3.84
N PRO A 118 -10.43 -13.63 5.16
CA PRO A 118 -9.42 -14.01 6.17
C PRO A 118 -8.72 -15.35 5.89
N ASP A 119 -9.37 -16.23 5.13
CA ASP A 119 -8.87 -17.57 4.83
C ASP A 119 -8.07 -17.65 3.51
N ILE A 120 -7.95 -16.54 2.78
CA ILE A 120 -7.27 -16.55 1.47
C ILE A 120 -5.83 -17.06 1.54
N TYR A 121 -5.15 -16.92 2.66
CA TYR A 121 -3.81 -17.44 2.87
C TYR A 121 -3.77 -18.87 3.40
N LYS A 122 -4.91 -19.47 3.77
CA LYS A 122 -4.97 -20.80 4.40
C LYS A 122 -5.21 -21.95 3.41
N GLU A 123 -5.90 -21.70 2.31
CA GLU A 123 -6.45 -22.73 1.42
C GLU A 123 -5.94 -22.63 -0.03
N GLN A 124 -4.62 -22.58 -0.23
CA GLN A 124 -4.03 -22.40 -1.56
C GLN A 124 -3.78 -23.73 -2.29
N LYS A 125 -4.79 -24.50 -2.62
CA LYS A 125 -4.55 -25.77 -3.29
C LYS A 125 -5.32 -26.01 -4.60
N GLU A 126 -6.22 -25.12 -5.03
CA GLU A 126 -7.01 -25.35 -6.25
C GLU A 126 -7.24 -24.04 -7.01
N ASP A 127 -6.96 -24.03 -8.32
CA ASP A 127 -7.14 -22.89 -9.22
C ASP A 127 -8.58 -22.33 -9.19
N LEU A 128 -9.56 -23.20 -9.01
CA LEU A 128 -10.97 -22.83 -8.89
C LEU A 128 -11.26 -21.89 -7.70
N LEU A 129 -10.47 -21.96 -6.64
CA LEU A 129 -10.61 -21.10 -5.46
C LEU A 129 -10.16 -19.66 -5.78
N PHE A 130 -9.16 -19.48 -6.63
CA PHE A 130 -8.71 -18.15 -7.05
C PHE A 130 -9.75 -17.44 -7.92
N GLU A 131 -10.39 -18.12 -8.85
CA GLU A 131 -11.48 -17.54 -9.66
C GLU A 131 -12.65 -17.08 -8.78
N GLN A 132 -13.08 -17.91 -7.83
CA GLN A 132 -14.14 -17.56 -6.89
C GLN A 132 -13.74 -16.40 -5.97
N ALA A 133 -12.50 -16.40 -5.50
CA ALA A 133 -11.95 -15.32 -4.69
C ALA A 133 -11.91 -14.01 -5.48
N ALA A 134 -11.36 -14.02 -6.69
CA ALA A 134 -11.29 -12.85 -7.57
C ALA A 134 -12.69 -12.29 -7.89
N TYR A 135 -13.67 -13.15 -8.15
CA TYR A 135 -15.05 -12.70 -8.35
C TYR A 135 -15.65 -12.01 -7.12
N LYS A 136 -15.45 -12.58 -5.91
CA LYS A 136 -15.91 -11.97 -4.66
C LYS A 136 -15.22 -10.62 -4.41
N ILE A 137 -13.90 -10.57 -4.62
CA ILE A 137 -13.07 -9.37 -4.48
C ILE A 137 -13.55 -8.28 -5.45
N SER A 138 -13.74 -8.62 -6.73
CA SER A 138 -14.21 -7.70 -7.75
C SER A 138 -15.56 -7.09 -7.40
N ARG A 139 -16.50 -7.89 -6.91
CA ARG A 139 -17.79 -7.37 -6.42
C ARG A 139 -17.64 -6.40 -5.24
N ALA A 140 -16.76 -6.73 -4.30
CA ALA A 140 -16.50 -5.87 -3.15
C ALA A 140 -15.78 -4.58 -3.58
N CYS A 141 -14.78 -4.67 -4.44
CA CYS A 141 -14.07 -3.53 -5.02
C CYS A 141 -15.05 -2.58 -5.71
N ARG A 142 -15.95 -3.08 -6.56
CA ARG A 142 -17.00 -2.25 -7.20
C ARG A 142 -17.94 -1.59 -6.18
N LYS A 143 -18.33 -2.30 -5.12
CA LYS A 143 -19.18 -1.75 -4.06
C LYS A 143 -18.51 -0.57 -3.35
N TYR A 144 -17.21 -0.63 -3.17
CA TYR A 144 -16.45 0.38 -2.40
C TYR A 144 -15.70 1.39 -3.29
N GLY A 145 -15.70 1.21 -4.61
CA GLY A 145 -14.94 2.06 -5.54
C GLY A 145 -13.43 1.91 -5.36
N ILE A 146 -12.97 0.71 -5.01
CA ILE A 146 -11.56 0.35 -4.86
C ILE A 146 -11.14 -0.41 -6.12
N HIS A 147 -9.96 -0.12 -6.65
CA HIS A 147 -9.43 -0.74 -7.86
C HIS A 147 -8.16 -1.56 -7.64
N THR A 148 -7.53 -1.39 -6.49
CA THR A 148 -6.26 -2.06 -6.17
C THR A 148 -6.39 -2.85 -4.88
N VAL A 149 -6.04 -4.15 -4.92
CA VAL A 149 -5.95 -4.98 -3.73
C VAL A 149 -4.49 -5.21 -3.35
N ASN A 150 -4.21 -5.26 -2.04
CA ASN A 150 -2.90 -5.43 -1.46
C ASN A 150 -2.76 -6.85 -0.92
N VAL A 151 -1.79 -7.61 -1.41
CA VAL A 151 -1.64 -9.03 -1.15
C VAL A 151 -0.20 -9.42 -0.79
N ASN A 152 -0.07 -10.47 0.02
CA ASN A 152 1.24 -11.07 0.26
C ASN A 152 1.75 -11.74 -1.03
N GLU A 153 3.08 -11.68 -1.27
CA GLU A 153 3.73 -12.27 -2.45
C GLU A 153 3.42 -13.76 -2.67
N LYS A 154 3.09 -14.49 -1.60
CA LYS A 154 2.82 -15.93 -1.66
C LYS A 154 1.58 -16.30 -2.47
N ILE A 155 0.60 -15.39 -2.56
CA ILE A 155 -0.61 -15.63 -3.36
C ILE A 155 -0.60 -14.90 -4.69
N ALA A 156 0.38 -14.06 -4.95
CA ALA A 156 0.55 -13.39 -6.23
C ALA A 156 1.12 -14.37 -7.29
N THR A 157 0.45 -15.51 -7.50
CA THR A 157 0.77 -16.47 -8.55
C THR A 157 0.39 -15.91 -9.92
N GLU A 158 0.97 -16.46 -10.99
CA GLU A 158 0.60 -16.09 -12.37
C GLU A 158 -0.92 -16.19 -12.60
N GLU A 159 -1.53 -17.28 -12.11
CA GLU A 159 -2.97 -17.49 -12.19
C GLU A 159 -3.77 -16.43 -11.42
N PHE A 160 -3.38 -16.11 -10.20
CA PHE A 160 -4.06 -15.09 -9.41
C PHE A 160 -3.96 -13.71 -10.06
N ILE A 161 -2.78 -13.34 -10.58
CA ILE A 161 -2.56 -12.08 -11.31
C ILE A 161 -3.45 -12.02 -12.57
N ARG A 162 -3.48 -13.10 -13.34
CA ARG A 162 -4.32 -13.20 -14.54
C ARG A 162 -5.81 -13.02 -14.21
N VAL A 163 -6.30 -13.78 -13.25
CA VAL A 163 -7.75 -13.79 -12.89
C VAL A 163 -8.18 -12.45 -12.28
N THR A 164 -7.34 -11.82 -11.46
CA THR A 164 -7.65 -10.50 -10.92
C THR A 164 -7.65 -9.44 -12.03
N GLY A 165 -6.68 -9.48 -12.95
CA GLY A 165 -6.65 -8.58 -14.11
C GLY A 165 -7.87 -8.73 -15.03
N GLU A 166 -8.33 -9.94 -15.31
CA GLU A 166 -9.56 -10.21 -16.07
C GLU A 166 -10.84 -9.65 -15.39
N ASN A 167 -10.76 -9.34 -14.10
CA ASN A 167 -11.83 -8.74 -13.31
C ASN A 167 -11.63 -7.25 -13.02
N ASP A 168 -10.73 -6.58 -13.74
CA ASP A 168 -10.40 -5.16 -13.57
C ASP A 168 -9.86 -4.81 -12.17
N ILE A 169 -9.07 -5.71 -11.57
CA ILE A 169 -8.45 -5.51 -10.27
C ILE A 169 -6.94 -5.41 -10.45
N ASP A 170 -6.37 -4.28 -10.06
CA ASP A 170 -4.93 -4.10 -9.94
C ASP A 170 -4.38 -4.78 -8.69
N LEU A 171 -3.13 -5.24 -8.74
CA LEU A 171 -2.43 -5.80 -7.59
C LEU A 171 -1.33 -4.88 -7.06
N SER A 172 -1.30 -4.76 -5.74
CA SER A 172 -0.17 -4.31 -4.94
C SER A 172 0.37 -5.51 -4.16
N VAL A 173 1.64 -5.82 -4.29
CA VAL A 173 2.25 -7.04 -3.70
C VAL A 173 3.32 -6.69 -2.68
N TRP A 174 3.29 -7.32 -1.50
CA TRP A 174 4.23 -7.15 -0.38
C TRP A 174 4.65 -8.50 0.24
N THR A 175 5.82 -8.66 0.82
CA THR A 175 7.01 -7.82 0.67
C THR A 175 8.00 -8.59 -0.18
N VAL A 176 8.38 -8.06 -1.32
CA VAL A 176 9.22 -8.74 -2.34
C VAL A 176 10.65 -8.24 -2.23
N ASN A 177 11.55 -9.05 -1.69
CA ASN A 177 12.95 -8.68 -1.49
C ASN A 177 13.90 -9.44 -2.40
N ASP A 178 13.43 -10.48 -3.07
CA ASP A 178 14.16 -11.26 -4.05
C ASP A 178 14.11 -10.60 -5.43
N GLU A 179 15.25 -10.51 -6.12
CA GLU A 179 15.36 -9.82 -7.41
C GLU A 179 14.62 -10.55 -8.53
N GLU A 180 14.72 -11.89 -8.58
CA GLU A 180 14.08 -12.69 -9.62
C GLU A 180 12.56 -12.57 -9.50
N ARG A 181 12.04 -12.70 -8.28
CA ARG A 181 10.63 -12.51 -8.00
C ARG A 181 10.13 -11.10 -8.31
N PHE A 182 10.95 -10.09 -8.01
CA PHE A 182 10.62 -8.70 -8.33
C PHE A 182 10.48 -8.49 -9.84
N ARG A 183 11.43 -9.03 -10.64
CA ARG A 183 11.40 -8.98 -12.12
C ARG A 183 10.17 -9.71 -12.68
N GLU A 184 9.87 -10.90 -12.16
CA GLU A 184 8.71 -11.68 -12.57
C GLU A 184 7.41 -10.89 -12.39
N LEU A 185 7.17 -10.37 -11.18
CA LEU A 185 5.95 -9.59 -10.88
C LEU A 185 5.85 -8.31 -11.70
N LEU A 186 6.98 -7.63 -11.92
CA LEU A 186 7.04 -6.45 -12.76
C LEU A 186 6.69 -6.77 -14.22
N GLY A 187 7.24 -7.86 -14.77
CA GLY A 187 6.94 -8.34 -16.12
C GLY A 187 5.49 -8.82 -16.29
N GLN A 188 4.85 -9.28 -15.23
CA GLN A 188 3.42 -9.64 -15.21
C GLN A 188 2.47 -8.44 -15.05
N GLY A 189 2.99 -7.22 -14.96
CA GLY A 189 2.19 -5.99 -14.91
C GLY A 189 1.57 -5.69 -13.55
N VAL A 190 2.15 -6.21 -12.45
CA VAL A 190 1.74 -5.84 -11.10
C VAL A 190 1.92 -4.34 -10.90
N LYS A 191 0.87 -3.66 -10.44
CA LYS A 191 0.82 -2.20 -10.34
C LYS A 191 1.78 -1.62 -9.31
N ASN A 192 1.92 -2.29 -8.17
CA ASN A 192 2.80 -1.87 -7.09
C ASN A 192 3.51 -3.06 -6.47
N ILE A 193 4.80 -2.91 -6.19
CA ILE A 193 5.61 -3.92 -5.50
C ILE A 193 6.31 -3.23 -4.32
N THR A 194 5.97 -3.65 -3.10
CA THR A 194 6.60 -3.17 -1.88
C THR A 194 7.83 -4.01 -1.57
N THR A 195 8.97 -3.36 -1.37
CA THR A 195 10.25 -4.01 -1.07
C THR A 195 11.04 -3.23 -0.02
N ARG A 196 11.83 -3.95 0.78
CA ARG A 196 12.86 -3.37 1.65
C ARG A 196 14.18 -3.14 0.90
N ASN A 197 14.35 -3.78 -0.26
CA ASN A 197 15.55 -3.68 -1.10
C ASN A 197 15.36 -2.63 -2.22
N VAL A 198 15.19 -1.36 -1.83
CA VAL A 198 14.87 -0.26 -2.74
C VAL A 198 15.93 -0.09 -3.83
N LYS A 199 17.22 -0.29 -3.50
CA LYS A 199 18.30 -0.16 -4.47
C LYS A 199 18.16 -1.19 -5.60
N MET A 200 17.96 -2.45 -5.27
CA MET A 200 17.71 -3.52 -6.24
C MET A 200 16.50 -3.18 -7.13
N ALA A 201 15.39 -2.76 -6.52
CA ALA A 201 14.17 -2.42 -7.26
C ALA A 201 14.39 -1.29 -8.27
N CYS A 202 15.12 -0.24 -7.89
CA CYS A 202 15.46 0.87 -8.80
C CYS A 202 16.40 0.44 -9.93
N GLU A 203 17.37 -0.42 -9.66
CA GLU A 203 18.27 -0.99 -10.67
C GLU A 203 17.50 -1.81 -11.70
N VAL A 204 16.62 -2.73 -11.24
CA VAL A 204 15.77 -3.55 -12.12
C VAL A 204 14.91 -2.69 -13.04
N ARG A 205 14.20 -1.71 -12.48
CA ARG A 205 13.33 -0.80 -13.27
C ARG A 205 14.10 0.03 -14.29
N SER A 206 15.32 0.42 -13.97
CA SER A 206 16.16 1.20 -14.90
C SER A 206 16.60 0.37 -16.10
N CYS A 207 16.88 -0.93 -15.91
CA CYS A 207 17.22 -1.85 -16.98
C CYS A 207 16.05 -2.07 -17.94
N GLU A 208 14.82 -2.24 -17.42
CA GLU A 208 13.64 -2.49 -18.26
C GLU A 208 13.22 -1.28 -19.11
N LYS A 209 13.44 -0.05 -18.63
CA LYS A 209 13.15 1.16 -19.40
C LYS A 209 14.13 1.39 -20.56
N SER A 210 15.25 0.66 -20.58
CA SER A 210 16.33 0.79 -21.58
C SER A 210 16.26 -0.30 -22.66
N SER A 211 15.37 -1.27 -22.52
CA SER A 211 15.12 -2.38 -23.44
C SER A 211 13.88 -2.16 -24.27
#